data_d2e0a67b853a54bd919c5ae84b3f5d08
#
_entry.id   d2e0a67b853a54bd919c5ae84b3f5d08
#
_cell.length_a   1.000
_cell.length_b   1.000
_cell.length_c   1.000
_cell.angle_alpha   90.00
_cell.angle_beta   90.00
_cell.angle_gamma   90.00
#
_symmetry.space_group_name_H-M   'P 1'
#
loop_
_entity.id
_entity.type
_entity.pdbx_description
1 polymer ?
#
loop_
_entity_poly.entity_id
_entity_poly.type
_entity_poly.pdbx_seq_one_letter_code
_entity_poly.pdbx_strand_id
1 'polypeptide(L)'
;MRLTLISLSTPTFNNCRAASALPYHLISSVKKSFSASVDVYSYNINELDTNQIEQVEKELNITIHLLDKPKWLKLMMMLHLVFLRVFLKYPLYSYCSLPQKHIDAIKSTHSDVIWIYGEELANHSKYFEGSKCIVTMPDCESLYYYRMLRQPWATMRLLQILKYAFAYWQYKSLERLFCEKDVIYHFVGKEDADFFKLMNGQANSLFMRHPLYAYNSEKTIKFHQPKIKLLFTGRYDFYCQHGSDDFLSELEKNRNGLSSYFEITFLGKGWEKWNEKLHKVGFQSQHISFAPDYIAELQNHDIQVNAIDVGTGTKGKVLDGIANGLLIIGTPYALENISVKNGDSCVMVSNGIEFIQSLYV
;
A
#
# COMPACT_ATOMS: atom_id res chain seq x y z
N MET A 1 -4.07 -2.27 28.51
CA MET A 1 -4.92 -1.81 27.39
C MET A 1 -5.37 -3.03 26.60
N ARG A 2 -6.66 -3.11 26.28
CA ARG A 2 -7.23 -4.19 25.46
C ARG A 2 -7.70 -3.64 24.13
N LEU A 3 -7.20 -4.21 23.03
CA LEU A 3 -7.47 -3.82 21.65
C LEU A 3 -8.17 -4.96 20.92
N THR A 4 -9.23 -4.67 20.20
CA THR A 4 -9.83 -5.60 19.24
C THR A 4 -9.64 -5.07 17.83
N LEU A 5 -8.98 -5.85 16.95
CA LEU A 5 -8.85 -5.56 15.52
C LEU A 5 -9.88 -6.35 14.72
N ILE A 6 -10.55 -5.69 13.78
CA ILE A 6 -11.41 -6.32 12.76
C ILE A 6 -10.83 -5.97 11.39
N SER A 7 -10.50 -7.00 10.57
CA SER A 7 -9.84 -6.79 9.27
C SER A 7 -10.28 -7.80 8.20
N LEU A 8 -10.13 -7.42 6.95
CA LEU A 8 -10.30 -8.35 5.82
C LEU A 8 -9.12 -9.32 5.72
N SER A 9 -7.90 -8.81 5.77
CA SER A 9 -6.67 -9.61 5.73
C SER A 9 -6.17 -9.90 7.14
N THR A 10 -5.67 -11.10 7.35
CA THR A 10 -4.97 -11.45 8.61
C THR A 10 -3.63 -10.72 8.64
N PRO A 11 -3.31 -10.00 9.74
CA PRO A 11 -2.03 -9.32 9.89
C PRO A 11 -0.87 -10.30 9.73
N THR A 12 0.10 -9.97 8.86
CA THR A 12 1.32 -10.77 8.69
C THR A 12 2.40 -9.96 7.99
N PHE A 13 3.64 -10.23 8.31
CA PHE A 13 4.79 -9.64 7.62
C PHE A 13 5.16 -10.40 6.35
N ASN A 14 4.98 -11.72 6.33
CA ASN A 14 5.44 -12.59 5.24
C ASN A 14 4.61 -12.48 3.93
N ASN A 15 3.47 -11.82 3.99
CA ASN A 15 2.64 -11.55 2.82
C ASN A 15 2.79 -10.09 2.44
N CYS A 16 3.60 -9.78 1.44
CA CYS A 16 3.99 -8.43 0.98
C CYS A 16 2.83 -7.54 0.49
N ARG A 17 1.65 -7.66 1.07
CA ARG A 17 0.51 -6.78 0.80
C ARG A 17 0.39 -5.75 1.92
N ALA A 18 0.31 -4.47 1.56
CA ALA A 18 0.14 -3.37 2.51
C ALA A 18 -1.02 -3.59 3.49
N ALA A 19 -2.11 -4.19 3.03
CA ALA A 19 -3.29 -4.50 3.83
C ALA A 19 -3.04 -5.49 4.99
N SER A 20 -1.96 -6.26 4.98
CA SER A 20 -1.60 -7.19 6.05
C SER A 20 -0.37 -6.75 6.85
N ALA A 21 0.59 -6.10 6.19
CA ALA A 21 1.84 -5.68 6.81
C ALA A 21 1.67 -4.49 7.77
N LEU A 22 0.90 -3.47 7.40
CA LEU A 22 0.70 -2.31 8.28
C LEU A 22 0.04 -2.69 9.62
N PRO A 23 -1.07 -3.45 9.67
CA PRO A 23 -1.63 -3.91 10.94
C PRO A 23 -0.64 -4.74 11.76
N TYR A 24 0.15 -5.61 11.12
CA TYR A 24 1.18 -6.40 11.79
C TYR A 24 2.19 -5.51 12.53
N HIS A 25 2.76 -4.52 11.85
CA HIS A 25 3.74 -3.60 12.43
C HIS A 25 3.16 -2.71 13.52
N LEU A 26 1.92 -2.23 13.35
CA LEU A 26 1.25 -1.43 14.37
C LEU A 26 0.99 -2.26 15.63
N ILE A 27 0.51 -3.50 15.51
CA ILE A 27 0.32 -4.41 16.65
C ILE A 27 1.67 -4.67 17.33
N SER A 28 2.71 -5.01 16.57
CA SER A 28 4.05 -5.22 17.12
C SER A 28 4.55 -4.02 17.93
N SER A 29 4.35 -2.81 17.41
CA SER A 29 4.74 -1.57 18.08
C SER A 29 3.94 -1.31 19.35
N VAL A 30 2.62 -1.50 19.31
CA VAL A 30 1.74 -1.36 20.48
C VAL A 30 2.12 -2.35 21.58
N LYS A 31 2.42 -3.60 21.21
CA LYS A 31 2.85 -4.65 22.17
C LYS A 31 4.20 -4.32 22.81
N LYS A 32 5.14 -3.74 22.06
CA LYS A 32 6.45 -3.33 22.57
C LYS A 32 6.37 -2.09 23.49
N SER A 33 5.47 -1.17 23.18
CA SER A 33 5.38 0.12 23.89
C SER A 33 4.43 0.08 25.08
N PHE A 34 3.44 -0.81 25.04
CA PHE A 34 2.37 -0.89 26.06
C PHE A 34 2.10 -2.34 26.45
N SER A 35 1.74 -2.57 27.71
CA SER A 35 1.18 -3.86 28.15
C SER A 35 -0.24 -4.01 27.57
N ALA A 36 -0.32 -4.43 26.31
CA ALA A 36 -1.57 -4.57 25.59
C ALA A 36 -1.90 -6.03 25.29
N SER A 37 -3.17 -6.42 25.48
CA SER A 37 -3.75 -7.62 24.89
C SER A 37 -4.44 -7.25 23.58
N VAL A 38 -4.27 -8.08 22.55
CA VAL A 38 -4.84 -7.82 21.22
C VAL A 38 -5.57 -9.07 20.75
N ASP A 39 -6.86 -8.93 20.45
CA ASP A 39 -7.68 -9.94 19.79
C ASP A 39 -7.94 -9.51 18.33
N VAL A 40 -7.71 -10.40 17.38
CA VAL A 40 -7.87 -10.13 15.94
C VAL A 40 -9.02 -10.94 15.38
N TYR A 41 -9.98 -10.29 14.73
CA TYR A 41 -11.08 -10.92 14.00
C TYR A 41 -10.86 -10.69 12.51
N SER A 42 -10.50 -11.73 11.75
CA SER A 42 -10.11 -11.59 10.35
C SER A 42 -10.90 -12.51 9.41
N TYR A 43 -11.30 -11.97 8.24
CA TYR A 43 -11.88 -12.77 7.14
C TYR A 43 -10.82 -13.57 6.37
N ASN A 44 -9.55 -13.38 6.66
CA ASN A 44 -8.43 -14.09 6.03
C ASN A 44 -8.52 -14.11 4.50
N ILE A 45 -8.75 -12.94 3.88
CA ILE A 45 -8.79 -12.85 2.40
C ILE A 45 -7.42 -13.04 1.75
N ASN A 46 -6.36 -12.93 2.52
CA ASN A 46 -4.98 -13.23 2.12
C ASN A 46 -4.62 -14.72 2.24
N GLU A 47 -5.57 -15.56 2.68
CA GLU A 47 -5.51 -17.02 2.64
C GLU A 47 -4.29 -17.64 3.35
N LEU A 48 -3.97 -17.13 4.54
CA LEU A 48 -2.97 -17.75 5.39
C LEU A 48 -3.44 -19.14 5.83
N ASP A 49 -2.57 -20.12 5.79
CA ASP A 49 -2.82 -21.44 6.34
C ASP A 49 -2.71 -21.48 7.89
N THR A 50 -3.07 -22.60 8.49
CA THR A 50 -3.07 -22.75 9.94
C THR A 50 -1.70 -22.52 10.56
N ASN A 51 -0.64 -23.03 9.94
CA ASN A 51 0.73 -22.90 10.47
C ASN A 51 1.18 -21.43 10.44
N GLN A 52 0.85 -20.69 9.35
CA GLN A 52 1.15 -19.28 9.23
C GLN A 52 0.39 -18.45 10.26
N ILE A 53 -0.87 -18.78 10.55
CA ILE A 53 -1.68 -18.12 11.57
C ILE A 53 -1.08 -18.35 12.95
N GLU A 54 -0.77 -19.61 13.33
CA GLU A 54 -0.14 -19.96 14.60
C GLU A 54 1.23 -19.27 14.77
N GLN A 55 1.99 -19.15 13.68
CA GLN A 55 3.25 -18.41 13.69
C GLN A 55 3.02 -16.93 14.05
N VAL A 56 2.07 -16.25 13.40
CA VAL A 56 1.75 -14.85 13.68
C VAL A 56 1.24 -14.67 15.11
N GLU A 57 0.35 -15.55 15.59
CA GLU A 57 -0.13 -15.53 16.98
C GLU A 57 1.02 -15.60 17.98
N LYS A 58 1.97 -16.50 17.73
CA LYS A 58 3.15 -16.66 18.58
C LYS A 58 4.10 -15.46 18.51
N GLU A 59 4.38 -14.96 17.29
CA GLU A 59 5.28 -13.82 17.08
C GLU A 59 4.77 -12.53 17.73
N LEU A 60 3.48 -12.25 17.56
CA LEU A 60 2.84 -11.06 18.10
C LEU A 60 2.25 -11.26 19.50
N ASN A 61 2.19 -12.50 20.00
CA ASN A 61 1.49 -12.85 21.24
C ASN A 61 0.04 -12.30 21.27
N ILE A 62 -0.75 -12.68 20.26
CA ILE A 62 -2.14 -12.27 20.02
C ILE A 62 -3.02 -13.51 19.85
N THR A 63 -4.35 -13.29 19.82
CA THR A 63 -5.32 -14.32 19.44
C THR A 63 -6.00 -13.94 18.14
N ILE A 64 -6.07 -14.87 17.18
CA ILE A 64 -6.71 -14.65 15.87
C ILE A 64 -7.98 -15.51 15.77
N HIS A 65 -9.12 -14.83 15.61
CA HIS A 65 -10.41 -15.42 15.36
C HIS A 65 -10.76 -15.30 13.87
N LEU A 66 -10.84 -16.43 13.17
CA LEU A 66 -11.22 -16.41 11.75
C LEU A 66 -12.72 -16.22 11.59
N LEU A 67 -13.07 -15.25 10.75
CA LEU A 67 -14.43 -14.92 10.36
C LEU A 67 -14.82 -15.69 9.09
N ASP A 68 -16.03 -16.23 9.07
CA ASP A 68 -16.55 -16.86 7.88
C ASP A 68 -16.88 -15.85 6.79
N LYS A 69 -16.34 -16.07 5.59
CA LYS A 69 -16.79 -15.33 4.41
C LYS A 69 -18.26 -15.66 4.12
N PRO A 70 -19.10 -14.67 3.77
CA PRO A 70 -20.50 -14.93 3.41
C PRO A 70 -20.63 -16.04 2.35
N LYS A 71 -21.61 -16.92 2.51
CA LYS A 71 -21.80 -18.07 1.60
C LYS A 71 -21.97 -17.63 0.13
N TRP A 72 -22.71 -16.55 -0.09
CA TRP A 72 -22.91 -15.98 -1.43
C TRP A 72 -21.59 -15.50 -2.06
N LEU A 73 -20.68 -14.92 -1.26
CA LEU A 73 -19.36 -14.47 -1.72
C LEU A 73 -18.49 -15.66 -2.11
N LYS A 74 -18.49 -16.72 -1.28
CA LYS A 74 -17.81 -17.99 -1.61
C LYS A 74 -18.33 -18.57 -2.93
N LEU A 75 -19.66 -18.57 -3.11
CA LEU A 75 -20.29 -19.04 -4.34
C LEU A 75 -19.91 -18.19 -5.57
N MET A 76 -19.94 -16.87 -5.45
CA MET A 76 -19.51 -15.96 -6.53
C MET A 76 -18.05 -16.19 -6.94
N MET A 77 -17.18 -16.40 -5.99
CA MET A 77 -15.76 -16.68 -6.24
C MET A 77 -15.60 -18.04 -6.93
N MET A 78 -16.27 -19.07 -6.43
CA MET A 78 -16.23 -20.42 -7.00
C MET A 78 -16.76 -20.48 -8.44
N LEU A 79 -17.81 -19.74 -8.75
CA LEU A 79 -18.41 -19.67 -10.09
C LEU A 79 -17.77 -18.62 -11.01
N HIS A 80 -16.68 -17.97 -10.58
CA HIS A 80 -16.03 -16.88 -11.31
C HIS A 80 -16.94 -15.69 -11.67
N LEU A 81 -18.00 -15.47 -10.89
CA LEU A 81 -19.01 -14.42 -11.10
C LEU A 81 -18.62 -13.05 -10.48
N VAL A 82 -17.37 -12.88 -10.06
CA VAL A 82 -16.90 -11.63 -9.42
C VAL A 82 -17.08 -10.39 -10.33
N PHE A 83 -17.18 -10.59 -11.65
CA PHE A 83 -17.49 -9.50 -12.59
C PHE A 83 -18.89 -8.87 -12.34
N LEU A 84 -19.84 -9.62 -11.75
CA LEU A 84 -21.17 -9.11 -11.39
C LEU A 84 -21.13 -8.03 -10.29
N ARG A 85 -19.98 -7.85 -9.62
CA ARG A 85 -19.78 -6.75 -8.66
C ARG A 85 -20.10 -5.36 -9.24
N VAL A 86 -20.04 -5.19 -10.55
CA VAL A 86 -20.39 -3.93 -11.21
C VAL A 86 -21.87 -3.53 -11.00
N PHE A 87 -22.75 -4.46 -10.68
CA PHE A 87 -24.15 -4.19 -10.36
C PHE A 87 -24.42 -3.87 -8.90
N LEU A 88 -23.39 -3.95 -8.04
CA LEU A 88 -23.51 -3.62 -6.62
C LEU A 88 -23.41 -2.12 -6.40
N LYS A 89 -24.15 -1.60 -5.44
CA LYS A 89 -24.10 -0.18 -5.06
C LYS A 89 -22.78 0.18 -4.38
N TYR A 90 -22.19 -0.76 -3.64
CA TYR A 90 -20.97 -0.58 -2.87
C TYR A 90 -19.91 -1.62 -3.29
N PRO A 91 -18.63 -1.44 -2.93
CA PRO A 91 -17.59 -2.43 -3.15
C PRO A 91 -17.95 -3.80 -2.56
N LEU A 92 -17.49 -4.86 -3.19
CA LEU A 92 -17.90 -6.24 -2.90
C LEU A 92 -17.75 -6.64 -1.42
N TYR A 93 -16.62 -6.31 -0.80
CA TYR A 93 -16.34 -6.69 0.59
C TYR A 93 -17.12 -5.87 1.63
N SER A 94 -17.69 -4.72 1.27
CA SER A 94 -18.55 -3.94 2.17
C SER A 94 -19.85 -4.66 2.54
N TYR A 95 -20.18 -5.73 1.83
CA TYR A 95 -21.32 -6.60 2.16
C TYR A 95 -20.95 -7.77 3.09
N CYS A 96 -19.69 -7.88 3.50
CA CYS A 96 -19.31 -8.82 4.55
C CYS A 96 -19.89 -8.36 5.88
N SER A 97 -20.86 -9.08 6.43
CA SER A 97 -21.44 -8.80 7.74
C SER A 97 -20.71 -9.54 8.84
N LEU A 98 -20.53 -8.89 9.99
CA LEU A 98 -20.01 -9.54 11.18
C LEU A 98 -21.13 -10.40 11.82
N PRO A 99 -20.94 -11.71 12.00
CA PRO A 99 -21.94 -12.57 12.64
C PRO A 99 -22.22 -12.15 14.09
N GLN A 100 -23.50 -12.23 14.52
CA GLN A 100 -23.92 -11.77 15.85
C GLN A 100 -23.11 -12.38 16.98
N LYS A 101 -22.75 -13.68 16.90
CA LYS A 101 -21.90 -14.36 17.88
C LYS A 101 -20.54 -13.65 18.12
N HIS A 102 -19.96 -13.07 17.04
CA HIS A 102 -18.68 -12.36 17.15
C HIS A 102 -18.90 -10.94 17.67
N ILE A 103 -20.02 -10.28 17.30
CA ILE A 103 -20.39 -8.98 17.86
C ILE A 103 -20.52 -9.09 19.39
N ASP A 104 -21.25 -10.11 19.86
CA ASP A 104 -21.47 -10.35 21.30
C ASP A 104 -20.16 -10.70 22.00
N ALA A 105 -19.32 -11.55 21.39
CA ALA A 105 -18.01 -11.88 21.90
C ALA A 105 -17.13 -10.62 22.04
N ILE A 106 -17.05 -9.78 21.01
CA ILE A 106 -16.27 -8.53 21.04
C ILE A 106 -16.81 -7.58 22.13
N LYS A 107 -18.14 -7.41 22.24
CA LYS A 107 -18.75 -6.58 23.28
C LYS A 107 -18.42 -7.07 24.68
N SER A 108 -18.43 -8.40 24.88
CA SER A 108 -18.12 -9.00 26.20
C SER A 108 -16.66 -8.83 26.61
N THR A 109 -15.75 -8.55 25.68
CA THR A 109 -14.33 -8.31 26.00
C THR A 109 -14.09 -6.97 26.67
N HIS A 110 -15.04 -6.02 26.59
CA HIS A 110 -14.89 -4.65 27.07
C HIS A 110 -13.57 -4.01 26.61
N SER A 111 -13.27 -4.12 25.30
CA SER A 111 -12.04 -3.58 24.72
C SER A 111 -11.98 -2.06 24.88
N ASP A 112 -10.81 -1.54 25.27
CA ASP A 112 -10.56 -0.08 25.37
C ASP A 112 -10.69 0.61 24.02
N VAL A 113 -10.32 -0.09 22.94
CA VAL A 113 -10.40 0.37 21.56
C VAL A 113 -10.82 -0.76 20.64
N ILE A 114 -11.80 -0.47 19.78
CA ILE A 114 -12.14 -1.32 18.63
C ILE A 114 -11.52 -0.67 17.39
N TRP A 115 -10.61 -1.40 16.77
CA TRP A 115 -9.89 -0.97 15.59
C TRP A 115 -10.40 -1.74 14.36
N ILE A 116 -10.99 -1.03 13.41
CA ILE A 116 -11.45 -1.58 12.13
C ILE A 116 -10.43 -1.18 11.07
N TYR A 117 -9.90 -2.16 10.33
CA TYR A 117 -8.91 -1.92 9.30
C TYR A 117 -9.46 -2.29 7.92
N GLY A 118 -9.51 -1.29 7.06
CA GLY A 118 -10.06 -1.36 5.71
C GLY A 118 -11.39 -0.63 5.60
N GLU A 119 -11.49 0.17 4.57
CA GLU A 119 -12.66 1.03 4.29
C GLU A 119 -13.94 0.23 4.08
N GLU A 120 -13.86 -0.95 3.45
CA GLU A 120 -15.03 -1.79 3.21
C GLU A 120 -15.69 -2.29 4.50
N LEU A 121 -14.93 -2.37 5.60
CA LEU A 121 -15.45 -2.79 6.90
C LEU A 121 -15.88 -1.61 7.80
N ALA A 122 -15.68 -0.37 7.37
CA ALA A 122 -15.93 0.81 8.20
C ALA A 122 -17.34 0.85 8.82
N ASN A 123 -18.37 0.37 8.10
CA ASN A 123 -19.73 0.28 8.61
C ASN A 123 -19.91 -0.67 9.82
N HIS A 124 -18.92 -1.51 10.13
CA HIS A 124 -18.97 -2.34 11.34
C HIS A 124 -18.87 -1.51 12.62
N SER A 125 -18.41 -0.27 12.56
CA SER A 125 -18.43 0.67 13.70
C SER A 125 -19.82 0.77 14.35
N LYS A 126 -20.88 0.70 13.55
CA LYS A 126 -22.29 0.75 13.99
C LYS A 126 -22.69 -0.36 14.97
N TYR A 127 -21.98 -1.50 14.92
CA TYR A 127 -22.25 -2.58 15.90
C TYR A 127 -21.73 -2.24 17.30
N PHE A 128 -20.86 -1.24 17.41
CA PHE A 128 -20.11 -0.91 18.62
C PHE A 128 -20.35 0.53 19.11
N GLU A 129 -21.54 1.04 18.90
CA GLU A 129 -21.95 2.35 19.42
C GLU A 129 -21.65 2.45 20.92
N GLY A 130 -21.11 3.60 21.34
CA GLY A 130 -20.67 3.83 22.71
C GLY A 130 -19.27 3.29 23.05
N SER A 131 -18.62 2.55 22.15
CA SER A 131 -17.23 2.13 22.29
C SER A 131 -16.30 3.08 21.53
N LYS A 132 -15.06 3.25 22.01
CA LYS A 132 -14.04 4.00 21.28
C LYS A 132 -13.65 3.22 20.00
N CYS A 133 -14.03 3.74 18.83
CA CYS A 133 -13.82 3.09 17.55
C CYS A 133 -12.87 3.89 16.66
N ILE A 134 -11.86 3.21 16.10
CA ILE A 134 -10.94 3.78 15.10
C ILE A 134 -11.08 2.95 13.82
N VAL A 135 -11.37 3.62 12.72
CA VAL A 135 -11.40 3.02 11.37
C VAL A 135 -10.17 3.50 10.62
N THR A 136 -9.22 2.60 10.36
CA THR A 136 -8.07 2.92 9.53
C THR A 136 -8.39 2.62 8.07
N MET A 137 -8.35 3.65 7.25
CA MET A 137 -8.48 3.60 5.80
C MET A 137 -7.12 4.01 5.22
N PRO A 138 -6.26 3.03 4.81
CA PRO A 138 -4.92 3.35 4.30
C PRO A 138 -4.94 4.29 3.11
N ASP A 139 -5.95 4.14 2.26
CA ASP A 139 -6.22 4.94 1.09
C ASP A 139 -7.66 5.46 1.13
N CYS A 140 -7.93 6.61 0.50
CA CYS A 140 -9.26 7.03 0.11
C CYS A 140 -9.49 6.51 -1.32
N GLU A 141 -10.16 5.38 -1.44
CA GLU A 141 -10.32 4.68 -2.72
C GLU A 141 -11.06 5.52 -3.76
N SER A 142 -12.01 6.36 -3.35
CA SER A 142 -12.66 7.27 -4.29
C SER A 142 -11.67 8.34 -4.82
N LEU A 143 -10.70 8.81 -4.03
CA LEU A 143 -9.63 9.67 -4.51
C LEU A 143 -8.74 8.96 -5.52
N TYR A 144 -8.40 7.69 -5.27
CA TYR A 144 -7.62 6.88 -6.19
C TYR A 144 -8.27 6.81 -7.57
N TYR A 145 -9.54 6.39 -7.64
CA TYR A 145 -10.26 6.29 -8.92
C TYR A 145 -10.51 7.66 -9.57
N TYR A 146 -10.72 8.71 -8.78
CA TYR A 146 -10.80 10.08 -9.28
C TYR A 146 -9.51 10.51 -9.97
N ARG A 147 -8.35 10.28 -9.34
CA ARG A 147 -7.04 10.57 -9.92
C ARG A 147 -6.78 9.75 -11.17
N MET A 148 -7.12 8.46 -11.17
CA MET A 148 -7.00 7.59 -12.34
C MET A 148 -7.78 8.12 -13.55
N LEU A 149 -9.02 8.58 -13.35
CA LEU A 149 -9.87 9.10 -14.41
C LEU A 149 -9.40 10.46 -14.96
N ARG A 150 -8.58 11.18 -14.22
CA ARG A 150 -8.10 12.52 -14.60
C ARG A 150 -6.70 12.55 -15.20
N GLN A 151 -6.09 11.41 -15.45
CA GLN A 151 -4.75 11.37 -16.04
C GLN A 151 -4.80 11.79 -17.53
N PRO A 152 -4.20 12.93 -17.92
CA PRO A 152 -4.29 13.46 -19.29
C PRO A 152 -3.52 12.62 -20.30
N TRP A 153 -2.54 11.85 -19.85
CA TRP A 153 -1.71 10.97 -20.67
C TRP A 153 -2.30 9.57 -20.84
N ALA A 154 -3.36 9.24 -20.11
CA ALA A 154 -3.91 7.89 -20.09
C ALA A 154 -4.78 7.64 -21.33
N THR A 155 -4.29 6.82 -22.24
CA THR A 155 -5.06 6.30 -23.39
C THR A 155 -5.89 5.09 -22.97
N MET A 156 -6.85 5.31 -22.06
CA MET A 156 -7.70 4.23 -21.55
C MET A 156 -8.74 3.80 -22.58
N ARG A 157 -8.95 2.49 -22.71
CA ARG A 157 -10.07 1.94 -23.47
C ARG A 157 -11.40 2.28 -22.78
N LEU A 158 -12.47 2.47 -23.56
CA LEU A 158 -13.80 2.81 -23.02
C LEU A 158 -14.22 1.92 -21.85
N LEU A 159 -13.99 0.61 -21.93
CA LEU A 159 -14.33 -0.33 -20.85
C LEU A 159 -13.52 -0.07 -19.56
N GLN A 160 -12.28 0.41 -19.66
CA GLN A 160 -11.48 0.78 -18.50
C GLN A 160 -12.00 2.06 -17.85
N ILE A 161 -12.37 3.04 -18.67
CA ILE A 161 -12.98 4.30 -18.19
C ILE A 161 -14.27 3.98 -17.45
N LEU A 162 -15.15 3.19 -18.04
CA LEU A 162 -16.40 2.77 -17.41
C LEU A 162 -16.15 2.01 -16.10
N LYS A 163 -15.18 1.09 -16.08
CA LYS A 163 -14.79 0.35 -14.88
C LYS A 163 -14.34 1.28 -13.75
N TYR A 164 -13.47 2.24 -14.06
CA TYR A 164 -12.96 3.18 -13.06
C TYR A 164 -14.03 4.20 -12.62
N ALA A 165 -14.86 4.69 -13.53
CA ALA A 165 -15.96 5.57 -13.19
C ALA A 165 -16.96 4.86 -12.27
N PHE A 166 -17.24 3.59 -12.54
CA PHE A 166 -18.12 2.79 -11.71
C PHE A 166 -17.53 2.53 -10.32
N ALA A 167 -16.25 2.16 -10.25
CA ALA A 167 -15.53 1.98 -8.99
C ALA A 167 -15.49 3.29 -8.18
N TYR A 168 -15.20 4.43 -8.83
CA TYR A 168 -15.29 5.75 -8.21
C TYR A 168 -16.66 6.01 -7.57
N TRP A 169 -17.74 5.72 -8.32
CA TRP A 169 -19.09 5.90 -7.81
C TRP A 169 -19.40 4.97 -6.62
N GLN A 170 -18.97 3.70 -6.68
CA GLN A 170 -19.17 2.74 -5.60
C GLN A 170 -18.46 3.15 -4.31
N TYR A 171 -17.17 3.47 -4.40
CA TYR A 171 -16.39 3.86 -3.23
C TYR A 171 -16.85 5.21 -2.66
N LYS A 172 -17.08 6.19 -3.51
CA LYS A 172 -17.65 7.47 -3.09
C LYS A 172 -19.02 7.31 -2.40
N SER A 173 -19.86 6.37 -2.87
CA SER A 173 -21.14 6.08 -2.26
C SER A 173 -20.99 5.39 -0.91
N LEU A 174 -19.97 4.55 -0.75
CA LEU A 174 -19.63 3.90 0.51
C LEU A 174 -19.07 4.93 1.52
N GLU A 175 -18.04 5.66 1.12
CA GLU A 175 -17.34 6.64 1.97
C GLU A 175 -18.29 7.72 2.50
N ARG A 176 -19.32 8.11 1.74
CA ARG A 176 -20.36 9.05 2.18
C ARG A 176 -21.24 8.54 3.34
N LEU A 177 -21.19 7.25 3.65
CA LEU A 177 -21.89 6.70 4.81
C LEU A 177 -21.12 6.90 6.13
N PHE A 178 -19.84 7.27 6.03
CA PHE A 178 -18.94 7.38 7.19
C PHE A 178 -19.04 8.79 7.80
N CYS A 179 -20.03 9.01 8.62
CA CYS A 179 -20.30 10.31 9.25
C CYS A 179 -20.53 10.22 10.77
N GLU A 180 -20.19 9.09 11.40
CA GLU A 180 -20.37 8.87 12.83
C GLU A 180 -19.39 9.74 13.61
N LYS A 181 -19.90 10.55 14.55
CA LYS A 181 -19.10 11.54 15.30
C LYS A 181 -18.15 10.90 16.30
N ASP A 182 -18.52 9.74 16.82
CA ASP A 182 -17.76 9.02 17.86
C ASP A 182 -16.71 8.07 17.25
N VAL A 183 -16.62 8.00 15.92
CA VAL A 183 -15.66 7.19 15.19
C VAL A 183 -14.54 8.09 14.66
N ILE A 184 -13.29 7.65 14.87
CA ILE A 184 -12.11 8.30 14.29
C ILE A 184 -11.79 7.60 12.97
N TYR A 185 -11.89 8.32 11.86
CA TYR A 185 -11.49 7.85 10.53
C TYR A 185 -10.03 8.24 10.26
N HIS A 186 -9.14 7.28 10.40
CA HIS A 186 -7.70 7.47 10.29
C HIS A 186 -7.22 7.17 8.87
N PHE A 187 -6.43 8.09 8.31
CA PHE A 187 -5.76 7.97 7.02
C PHE A 187 -4.24 8.07 7.18
N VAL A 188 -3.51 7.31 6.37
CA VAL A 188 -2.04 7.41 6.30
C VAL A 188 -1.57 8.47 5.29
N GLY A 189 -2.49 9.00 4.48
CA GLY A 189 -2.29 10.07 3.52
C GLY A 189 -3.03 11.35 3.94
N LYS A 190 -2.34 12.50 3.84
CA LYS A 190 -2.96 13.80 4.12
C LYS A 190 -4.00 14.15 3.06
N GLU A 191 -3.67 13.94 1.80
CA GLU A 191 -4.54 14.20 0.66
C GLU A 191 -5.79 13.31 0.72
N ASP A 192 -5.64 12.08 1.21
CA ASP A 192 -6.74 11.14 1.43
C ASP A 192 -7.68 11.68 2.52
N ALA A 193 -7.13 12.09 3.66
CA ALA A 193 -7.89 12.65 4.76
C ALA A 193 -8.61 13.97 4.36
N ASP A 194 -7.93 14.84 3.63
CA ASP A 194 -8.49 16.11 3.15
C ASP A 194 -9.61 15.87 2.14
N PHE A 195 -9.43 14.95 1.20
CA PHE A 195 -10.47 14.61 0.22
C PHE A 195 -11.69 13.97 0.88
N PHE A 196 -11.47 13.04 1.81
CA PHE A 196 -12.55 12.45 2.60
C PHE A 196 -13.31 13.50 3.40
N LYS A 197 -12.61 14.44 4.05
CA LYS A 197 -13.22 15.54 4.81
C LYS A 197 -14.05 16.48 3.95
N LEU A 198 -13.64 16.71 2.68
CA LEU A 198 -14.45 17.49 1.73
C LEU A 198 -15.80 16.84 1.43
N MET A 199 -15.86 15.49 1.43
CA MET A 199 -17.10 14.75 1.20
C MET A 199 -17.95 14.62 2.48
N ASN A 200 -17.30 14.53 3.64
CA ASN A 200 -17.89 14.19 4.93
C ASN A 200 -17.50 15.22 5.99
N GLY A 201 -17.89 16.48 5.79
CA GLY A 201 -17.43 17.62 6.58
C GLY A 201 -17.64 17.53 8.10
N GLN A 202 -18.51 16.62 8.57
CA GLN A 202 -18.74 16.37 10.00
C GLN A 202 -18.02 15.15 10.56
N ALA A 203 -17.41 14.34 9.70
CA ALA A 203 -16.66 13.15 10.13
C ALA A 203 -15.38 13.54 10.85
N ASN A 204 -15.07 12.81 11.93
CA ASN A 204 -13.83 12.99 12.67
C ASN A 204 -12.68 12.29 11.92
N SER A 205 -12.08 12.97 10.93
CA SER A 205 -10.95 12.44 10.16
C SER A 205 -9.63 12.84 10.78
N LEU A 206 -8.71 11.87 10.87
CA LEU A 206 -7.36 12.03 11.41
C LEU A 206 -6.34 11.59 10.36
N PHE A 207 -5.38 12.47 10.07
CA PHE A 207 -4.18 12.09 9.34
C PHE A 207 -3.07 11.74 10.34
N MET A 208 -2.51 10.54 10.17
CA MET A 208 -1.29 10.12 10.87
C MET A 208 -0.45 9.31 9.91
N ARG A 209 0.79 9.73 9.70
CA ARG A 209 1.69 9.10 8.72
C ARG A 209 1.89 7.62 8.99
N HIS A 210 2.07 6.88 7.91
CA HIS A 210 2.52 5.50 7.97
C HIS A 210 3.89 5.44 8.68
N PRO A 211 4.06 4.59 9.70
CA PRO A 211 5.35 4.44 10.37
C PRO A 211 6.37 3.79 9.43
N LEU A 212 7.64 4.13 9.61
CA LEU A 212 8.73 3.32 9.09
C LEU A 212 8.74 1.97 9.79
N TYR A 213 9.04 0.92 9.04
CA TYR A 213 9.28 -0.41 9.59
C TYR A 213 10.66 -0.50 10.25
N ALA A 214 11.12 -1.71 10.56
CA ALA A 214 12.42 -1.89 11.19
C ALA A 214 13.53 -1.21 10.36
N TYR A 215 14.24 -0.31 11.01
CA TYR A 215 15.34 0.44 10.41
C TYR A 215 16.65 -0.32 10.59
N ASN A 216 17.41 -0.45 9.50
CA ASN A 216 18.77 -0.98 9.56
C ASN A 216 19.76 0.15 9.84
N SER A 217 20.03 0.40 11.13
CA SER A 217 20.94 1.46 11.59
C SER A 217 22.40 1.24 11.21
N GLU A 218 22.77 0.03 10.82
CA GLU A 218 24.15 -0.32 10.47
C GLU A 218 24.48 0.05 9.02
N LYS A 219 23.47 0.26 8.16
CA LYS A 219 23.70 0.61 6.76
C LYS A 219 24.10 2.08 6.64
N THR A 220 25.39 2.32 6.38
CA THR A 220 25.87 3.61 5.90
C THR A 220 25.65 3.69 4.38
N ILE A 221 25.13 4.82 3.88
CA ILE A 221 25.02 5.04 2.44
C ILE A 221 26.43 5.08 1.85
N LYS A 222 26.82 4.00 1.20
CA LYS A 222 28.06 3.92 0.43
C LYS A 222 27.67 3.39 -0.94
N PHE A 223 27.88 4.22 -1.95
CA PHE A 223 27.64 3.80 -3.33
C PHE A 223 28.59 2.68 -3.72
N HIS A 224 28.06 1.68 -4.42
CA HIS A 224 28.86 0.59 -4.95
C HIS A 224 29.88 1.09 -5.96
N GLN A 225 31.01 0.41 -6.03
CA GLN A 225 32.08 0.67 -6.98
C GLN A 225 32.36 -0.63 -7.76
N PRO A 226 32.69 -0.56 -9.03
CA PRO A 226 32.89 0.65 -9.84
C PRO A 226 31.59 1.27 -10.37
N LYS A 227 30.43 0.63 -10.18
CA LYS A 227 29.14 1.12 -10.66
C LYS A 227 28.13 1.29 -9.53
N ILE A 228 27.35 2.35 -9.60
CA ILE A 228 26.22 2.62 -8.74
C ILE A 228 25.04 1.76 -9.17
N LYS A 229 24.36 1.13 -8.22
CA LYS A 229 23.25 0.21 -8.49
C LYS A 229 21.90 0.91 -8.34
N LEU A 230 21.21 1.07 -9.46
CA LEU A 230 19.84 1.59 -9.52
C LEU A 230 18.84 0.45 -9.39
N LEU A 231 17.81 0.66 -8.59
CA LEU A 231 16.72 -0.30 -8.36
C LEU A 231 15.36 0.29 -8.72
N PHE A 232 14.67 -0.33 -9.67
CA PHE A 232 13.26 -0.09 -9.95
C PHE A 232 12.43 -1.18 -9.30
N THR A 233 11.53 -0.82 -8.35
CA THR A 233 10.76 -1.80 -7.58
C THR A 233 9.26 -1.76 -7.89
N GLY A 234 8.65 -2.95 -7.79
CA GLY A 234 7.22 -3.14 -7.96
C GLY A 234 6.85 -3.62 -9.36
N ARG A 235 5.56 -3.86 -9.54
CA ARG A 235 5.04 -4.31 -10.84
C ARG A 235 5.06 -3.15 -11.83
N TYR A 236 5.49 -3.43 -13.07
CA TYR A 236 5.35 -2.51 -14.19
C TYR A 236 3.90 -2.57 -14.71
N ASP A 237 3.09 -1.64 -14.26
CA ASP A 237 1.68 -1.54 -14.61
C ASP A 237 1.25 -0.07 -14.74
N PHE A 238 -0.03 0.15 -14.97
CA PHE A 238 -0.59 1.50 -15.18
C PHE A 238 -0.20 2.51 -14.09
N TYR A 239 0.07 2.04 -12.88
CA TYR A 239 0.42 2.85 -11.73
C TYR A 239 1.77 3.59 -11.87
N CYS A 240 2.72 3.01 -12.60
CA CYS A 240 4.06 3.57 -12.80
C CYS A 240 4.53 3.50 -14.26
N GLN A 241 3.72 2.99 -15.17
CA GLN A 241 4.17 2.68 -16.54
C GLN A 241 4.59 3.94 -17.31
N HIS A 242 3.79 5.01 -17.25
CA HIS A 242 4.07 6.22 -17.99
C HIS A 242 5.37 6.90 -17.53
N GLY A 243 5.54 7.13 -16.22
CA GLY A 243 6.76 7.73 -15.68
C GLY A 243 7.98 6.84 -15.84
N SER A 244 7.80 5.51 -15.72
CA SER A 244 8.90 4.58 -15.98
C SER A 244 9.32 4.60 -17.44
N ASP A 245 8.38 4.67 -18.39
CA ASP A 245 8.69 4.75 -19.81
C ASP A 245 9.44 6.05 -20.15
N ASP A 246 9.03 7.16 -19.54
CA ASP A 246 9.69 8.45 -19.69
C ASP A 246 11.13 8.41 -19.13
N PHE A 247 11.32 7.96 -17.90
CA PHE A 247 12.62 7.86 -17.25
C PHE A 247 13.58 6.92 -18.00
N LEU A 248 13.10 5.74 -18.36
CA LEU A 248 13.93 4.74 -19.02
C LEU A 248 14.22 5.09 -20.49
N SER A 249 13.32 5.81 -21.16
CA SER A 249 13.57 6.33 -22.51
C SER A 249 14.66 7.41 -22.50
N GLU A 250 14.65 8.29 -21.51
CA GLU A 250 15.72 9.29 -21.36
C GLU A 250 17.05 8.63 -20.95
N LEU A 251 17.01 7.60 -20.10
CA LEU A 251 18.20 6.82 -19.75
C LEU A 251 18.83 6.15 -20.99
N GLU A 252 18.01 5.57 -21.86
CA GLU A 252 18.45 4.98 -23.13
C GLU A 252 19.12 6.01 -24.04
N LYS A 253 18.54 7.20 -24.19
CA LYS A 253 19.11 8.30 -25.01
C LYS A 253 20.47 8.73 -24.49
N ASN A 254 20.67 8.76 -23.19
CA ASN A 254 21.91 9.18 -22.51
C ASN A 254 22.89 8.05 -22.20
N ARG A 255 22.73 6.87 -22.83
CA ARG A 255 23.50 5.65 -22.53
C ARG A 255 25.01 5.84 -22.56
N ASN A 256 25.55 6.62 -23.51
CA ASN A 256 27.00 6.79 -23.69
C ASN A 256 27.68 7.44 -22.46
N GLY A 257 26.96 8.28 -21.71
CA GLY A 257 27.46 8.89 -20.49
C GLY A 257 27.16 8.08 -19.21
N LEU A 258 26.17 7.20 -19.24
CA LEU A 258 25.63 6.61 -18.01
C LEU A 258 25.87 5.08 -17.88
N SER A 259 25.99 4.34 -18.99
CA SER A 259 26.11 2.88 -18.95
C SER A 259 27.39 2.35 -18.30
N SER A 260 28.44 3.20 -18.25
CA SER A 260 29.69 2.87 -17.53
C SER A 260 29.60 3.08 -16.03
N TYR A 261 28.68 3.90 -15.54
CA TYR A 261 28.56 4.29 -14.13
C TYR A 261 27.44 3.59 -13.39
N PHE A 262 26.41 3.09 -14.10
CA PHE A 262 25.24 2.53 -13.48
C PHE A 262 24.96 1.10 -13.89
N GLU A 263 24.55 0.30 -12.92
CA GLU A 263 23.88 -0.99 -13.10
C GLU A 263 22.40 -0.84 -12.76
N ILE A 264 21.53 -1.59 -13.44
CA ILE A 264 20.09 -1.43 -13.30
C ILE A 264 19.45 -2.76 -12.92
N THR A 265 18.71 -2.78 -11.83
CA THR A 265 17.89 -3.92 -11.43
C THR A 265 16.41 -3.55 -11.49
N PHE A 266 15.65 -4.40 -12.16
CA PHE A 266 14.19 -4.37 -12.14
C PHE A 266 13.67 -5.47 -11.22
N LEU A 267 13.05 -5.09 -10.10
CA LEU A 267 12.51 -6.02 -9.12
C LEU A 267 10.98 -6.00 -9.15
N GLY A 268 10.37 -7.02 -9.73
CA GLY A 268 8.93 -7.19 -9.91
C GLY A 268 8.56 -7.68 -11.31
N LYS A 269 7.27 -7.88 -11.55
CA LYS A 269 6.76 -8.43 -12.82
C LYS A 269 6.58 -7.36 -13.89
N GLY A 270 6.80 -7.71 -15.15
CA GLY A 270 6.45 -6.90 -16.33
C GLY A 270 7.59 -6.06 -16.89
N TRP A 271 8.80 -6.15 -16.35
CA TRP A 271 9.95 -5.35 -16.76
C TRP A 271 10.81 -5.98 -17.86
N GLU A 272 10.46 -7.15 -18.36
CA GLU A 272 11.25 -7.96 -19.29
C GLU A 272 11.70 -7.13 -20.50
N LYS A 273 10.78 -6.40 -21.12
CA LYS A 273 11.06 -5.58 -22.32
C LYS A 273 12.06 -4.46 -22.05
N TRP A 274 11.95 -3.77 -20.91
CA TRP A 274 12.88 -2.71 -20.55
C TRP A 274 14.26 -3.26 -20.21
N ASN A 275 14.32 -4.39 -19.50
CA ASN A 275 15.58 -5.05 -19.23
C ASN A 275 16.32 -5.44 -20.53
N GLU A 276 15.63 -6.09 -21.48
CA GLU A 276 16.21 -6.43 -22.77
C GLU A 276 16.67 -5.19 -23.57
N LYS A 277 15.87 -4.14 -23.56
CA LYS A 277 16.14 -2.89 -24.29
C LYS A 277 17.40 -2.20 -23.77
N LEU A 278 17.51 -2.03 -22.45
CA LEU A 278 18.67 -1.39 -21.84
C LEU A 278 19.95 -2.24 -21.97
N HIS A 279 19.82 -3.55 -21.85
CA HIS A 279 20.94 -4.47 -22.09
C HIS A 279 21.48 -4.33 -23.52
N LYS A 280 20.61 -4.26 -24.52
CA LYS A 280 20.99 -4.08 -25.94
C LYS A 280 21.77 -2.79 -26.21
N VAL A 281 21.50 -1.73 -25.43
CA VAL A 281 22.18 -0.44 -25.60
C VAL A 281 23.38 -0.25 -24.65
N GLY A 282 23.82 -1.32 -23.99
CA GLY A 282 25.10 -1.37 -23.26
C GLY A 282 25.02 -1.18 -21.75
N PHE A 283 23.83 -1.07 -21.16
CA PHE A 283 23.72 -1.11 -19.70
C PHE A 283 23.87 -2.54 -19.18
N GLN A 284 24.54 -2.68 -18.06
CA GLN A 284 24.45 -3.88 -17.25
C GLN A 284 23.10 -3.84 -16.54
N SER A 285 22.17 -4.71 -16.97
CA SER A 285 20.82 -4.73 -16.40
C SER A 285 20.36 -6.15 -16.10
N GLN A 286 19.52 -6.30 -15.05
CA GLN A 286 18.91 -7.58 -14.67
C GLN A 286 17.45 -7.40 -14.30
N HIS A 287 16.67 -8.46 -14.46
CA HIS A 287 15.27 -8.53 -14.06
C HIS A 287 15.04 -9.67 -13.09
N ILE A 288 14.50 -9.34 -11.92
CA ILE A 288 14.14 -10.26 -10.85
C ILE A 288 12.63 -10.19 -10.67
N SER A 289 11.90 -11.17 -11.18
CA SER A 289 10.44 -11.16 -11.10
C SER A 289 9.89 -11.34 -9.68
N PHE A 290 10.66 -12.01 -8.82
CA PHE A 290 10.36 -12.25 -7.40
C PHE A 290 11.65 -12.49 -6.62
N ALA A 291 11.85 -11.76 -5.54
CA ALA A 291 12.94 -11.97 -4.60
C ALA A 291 12.41 -12.70 -3.35
N PRO A 292 12.96 -13.87 -2.99
CA PRO A 292 12.58 -14.57 -1.76
C PRO A 292 12.81 -13.74 -0.49
N ASP A 293 13.92 -13.01 -0.46
CA ASP A 293 14.23 -12.02 0.57
C ASP A 293 14.27 -10.62 -0.06
N TYR A 294 13.15 -9.92 0.06
CA TYR A 294 12.99 -8.58 -0.49
C TYR A 294 13.91 -7.55 0.18
N ILE A 295 14.12 -7.67 1.48
CA ILE A 295 14.95 -6.71 2.24
C ILE A 295 16.43 -6.87 1.89
N ALA A 296 16.90 -8.10 1.81
CA ALA A 296 18.27 -8.37 1.36
C ALA A 296 18.52 -7.82 -0.06
N GLU A 297 17.52 -7.96 -0.95
CA GLU A 297 17.62 -7.40 -2.30
C GLU A 297 17.67 -5.87 -2.30
N LEU A 298 16.85 -5.19 -1.49
CA LEU A 298 16.96 -3.73 -1.32
C LEU A 298 18.37 -3.33 -0.87
N GLN A 299 18.92 -4.01 0.13
CA GLN A 299 20.22 -3.68 0.71
C GLN A 299 21.40 -3.85 -0.25
N ASN A 300 21.22 -4.61 -1.32
CA ASN A 300 22.21 -4.80 -2.38
C ASN A 300 22.29 -3.62 -3.36
N HIS A 301 21.47 -2.58 -3.19
CA HIS A 301 21.37 -1.44 -4.10
C HIS A 301 21.68 -0.12 -3.38
N ASP A 302 21.91 0.93 -4.17
CA ASP A 302 22.30 2.25 -3.70
C ASP A 302 21.16 3.25 -3.83
N ILE A 303 20.47 3.24 -4.95
CA ILE A 303 19.43 4.19 -5.30
C ILE A 303 18.17 3.44 -5.69
N GLN A 304 17.05 3.79 -5.06
CA GLN A 304 15.74 3.31 -5.49
C GLN A 304 15.02 4.39 -6.31
N VAL A 305 14.64 4.02 -7.53
CA VAL A 305 13.91 4.88 -8.47
C VAL A 305 12.43 4.54 -8.45
N ASN A 306 11.59 5.54 -8.17
CA ASN A 306 10.14 5.39 -8.01
C ASN A 306 9.39 6.33 -8.96
N ALA A 307 9.20 5.89 -10.20
CA ALA A 307 8.49 6.62 -11.25
C ALA A 307 6.98 6.38 -11.18
N ILE A 308 6.36 6.78 -10.06
CA ILE A 308 4.93 6.59 -9.82
C ILE A 308 4.16 7.78 -10.36
N ASP A 309 3.19 7.55 -11.23
CA ASP A 309 2.43 8.60 -11.91
C ASP A 309 1.10 8.93 -11.24
N VAL A 310 0.54 7.97 -10.52
CA VAL A 310 -0.80 8.07 -9.95
C VAL A 310 -0.92 7.18 -8.72
N GLY A 311 -1.80 7.53 -7.82
CA GLY A 311 -2.08 6.75 -6.62
C GLY A 311 -2.54 7.62 -5.45
N THR A 312 -2.72 6.99 -4.31
CA THR A 312 -3.17 7.55 -3.03
C THR A 312 -2.35 6.95 -1.89
N GLY A 313 -2.61 7.35 -0.68
CA GLY A 313 -1.96 6.82 0.50
C GLY A 313 -0.44 7.06 0.53
N THR A 314 0.24 6.27 1.34
CA THR A 314 1.71 6.28 1.47
C THR A 314 2.32 5.08 0.75
N LYS A 315 3.37 5.32 -0.02
CA LYS A 315 4.02 4.27 -0.83
C LYS A 315 4.96 3.42 0.03
N GLY A 316 4.47 2.29 0.51
CA GLY A 316 5.22 1.38 1.39
C GLY A 316 6.61 1.02 0.85
N LYS A 317 6.73 0.74 -0.46
CA LYS A 317 8.02 0.42 -1.09
C LYS A 317 9.05 1.55 -1.00
N VAL A 318 8.62 2.80 -0.97
CA VAL A 318 9.51 3.96 -0.78
C VAL A 318 9.98 4.01 0.67
N LEU A 319 9.08 3.77 1.63
CA LEU A 319 9.43 3.66 3.05
C LEU A 319 10.44 2.51 3.29
N ASP A 320 10.24 1.38 2.62
CA ASP A 320 11.18 0.24 2.70
C ASP A 320 12.58 0.63 2.20
N GLY A 321 12.66 1.35 1.08
CA GLY A 321 13.92 1.86 0.55
C GLY A 321 14.62 2.79 1.54
N ILE A 322 13.88 3.76 2.10
CA ILE A 322 14.39 4.69 3.12
C ILE A 322 14.88 3.93 4.36
N ALA A 323 14.07 3.00 4.88
CA ALA A 323 14.38 2.22 6.07
C ALA A 323 15.63 1.33 5.88
N ASN A 324 15.96 0.97 4.65
CA ASN A 324 17.13 0.17 4.30
C ASN A 324 18.30 0.99 3.74
N GLY A 325 18.25 2.33 3.87
CA GLY A 325 19.36 3.22 3.59
C GLY A 325 19.64 3.42 2.09
N LEU A 326 18.64 3.32 1.22
CA LEU A 326 18.79 3.68 -0.19
C LEU A 326 18.53 5.19 -0.36
N LEU A 327 19.28 5.82 -1.27
CA LEU A 327 18.89 7.12 -1.78
C LEU A 327 17.60 6.96 -2.60
N ILE A 328 16.62 7.82 -2.37
CA ILE A 328 15.35 7.77 -3.09
C ILE A 328 15.33 8.84 -4.17
N ILE A 329 15.12 8.42 -5.42
CA ILE A 329 14.70 9.28 -6.52
C ILE A 329 13.24 8.95 -6.82
N GLY A 330 12.37 9.96 -6.82
CA GLY A 330 10.94 9.70 -7.03
C GLY A 330 10.16 10.88 -7.55
N THR A 331 9.03 10.58 -8.18
CA THR A 331 8.04 11.58 -8.60
C THR A 331 7.34 12.20 -7.38
N PRO A 332 6.66 13.35 -7.50
CA PRO A 332 5.82 13.90 -6.45
C PRO A 332 4.81 12.89 -5.89
N TYR A 333 4.18 12.08 -6.74
CA TYR A 333 3.27 11.01 -6.29
C TYR A 333 3.97 9.89 -5.52
N ALA A 334 5.20 9.55 -5.88
CA ALA A 334 5.97 8.53 -5.16
C ALA A 334 6.30 8.99 -3.74
N LEU A 335 6.56 10.28 -3.56
CA LEU A 335 7.00 10.90 -2.31
C LEU A 335 5.86 11.52 -1.49
N GLU A 336 4.64 11.49 -2.03
CA GLU A 336 3.43 12.00 -1.35
C GLU A 336 3.26 11.31 0.01
N ASN A 337 2.95 12.10 1.05
CA ASN A 337 2.74 11.66 2.43
C ASN A 337 3.99 11.12 3.17
N ILE A 338 5.16 11.11 2.53
CA ILE A 338 6.43 10.72 3.13
C ILE A 338 7.14 11.97 3.66
N SER A 339 7.70 11.88 4.87
CA SER A 339 8.40 13.00 5.50
C SER A 339 9.82 13.12 4.97
N VAL A 340 9.95 13.47 3.69
CA VAL A 340 11.23 13.73 3.01
C VAL A 340 11.25 15.13 2.43
N LYS A 341 12.43 15.66 2.22
CA LYS A 341 12.65 16.99 1.65
C LYS A 341 13.58 16.89 0.45
N ASN A 342 13.13 17.45 -0.68
CA ASN A 342 13.91 17.45 -1.91
C ASN A 342 15.26 18.15 -1.72
N GLY A 343 16.33 17.52 -2.16
CA GLY A 343 17.72 17.98 -2.02
C GLY A 343 18.38 17.67 -0.68
N ASP A 344 17.61 17.23 0.34
CA ASP A 344 18.17 16.86 1.66
C ASP A 344 18.08 15.34 1.92
N SER A 345 16.90 14.75 1.76
CA SER A 345 16.65 13.35 2.11
C SER A 345 16.08 12.51 0.96
N CYS A 346 15.83 13.13 -0.17
CA CYS A 346 15.44 12.48 -1.42
C CYS A 346 15.77 13.39 -2.60
N VAL A 347 15.64 12.84 -3.81
CA VAL A 347 15.68 13.60 -5.06
C VAL A 347 14.30 13.51 -5.71
N MET A 348 13.59 14.62 -5.80
CA MET A 348 12.27 14.69 -6.45
C MET A 348 12.46 15.11 -7.89
N VAL A 349 11.86 14.35 -8.82
CA VAL A 349 11.92 14.55 -10.26
C VAL A 349 10.54 14.40 -10.87
N SER A 350 10.19 15.23 -11.84
CA SER A 350 8.86 15.24 -12.44
C SER A 350 8.83 14.57 -13.82
N ASN A 351 9.98 14.35 -14.44
CA ASN A 351 10.10 13.78 -15.79
C ASN A 351 11.48 13.16 -16.02
N GLY A 352 11.64 12.48 -17.17
CA GLY A 352 12.86 11.76 -17.51
C GLY A 352 14.08 12.69 -17.69
N ILE A 353 13.90 13.93 -18.13
CA ILE A 353 15.01 14.89 -18.24
C ILE A 353 15.56 15.25 -16.87
N GLU A 354 14.69 15.60 -15.92
CA GLU A 354 15.09 15.87 -14.53
C GLU A 354 15.72 14.64 -13.87
N PHE A 355 15.17 13.45 -14.16
CA PHE A 355 15.76 12.20 -13.70
C PHE A 355 17.21 12.03 -14.17
N ILE A 356 17.47 12.23 -15.47
CA ILE A 356 18.83 12.15 -16.02
C ILE A 356 19.74 13.21 -15.39
N GLN A 357 19.28 14.45 -15.26
CA GLN A 357 20.04 15.50 -14.61
C GLN A 357 20.45 15.13 -13.18
N SER A 358 19.55 14.48 -12.45
CA SER A 358 19.83 14.03 -11.07
C SER A 358 20.89 12.94 -10.96
N LEU A 359 21.18 12.22 -12.03
CA LEU A 359 22.22 11.18 -12.06
C LEU A 359 23.61 11.74 -12.31
N TYR A 360 23.76 13.01 -12.71
CA TYR A 360 25.03 13.69 -12.94
C TYR A 360 25.49 14.56 -11.77
N VAL A 361 24.68 14.70 -10.75
CA VAL A 361 25.00 15.48 -9.52
C VAL A 361 25.51 14.55 -8.43
#